data_5ccf0249cdd3f50ee2a8e4113ec5dc78
#
_entry.id   5ccf0249cdd3f50ee2a8e4113ec5dc78
#
_cell.length_a   1.000
_cell.length_b   1.000
_cell.length_c   1.000
_cell.angle_alpha   90.00
_cell.angle_beta   90.00
_cell.angle_gamma   90.00
#
_symmetry.space_group_name_H-M   'P 1'
#
loop_
_entity.id
_entity.type
_entity.pdbx_description
1 polymer ?
#
loop_
_entity_poly.entity_id
_entity_poly.type
_entity_poly.pdbx_seq_one_letter_code
_entity_poly.pdbx_strand_id
1 'polypeptide(L)'
;MTLRKHQIEFSNVINRIVSGEPIKDIYCHVAPGGGKSILPIIAGKLIEAGFADKMIWIAPRLSLTDQAEREFVNPYFRKMFDHNLLIRSSTNENNPCRGLQGFATTYNAVGMDEDLLCEQFQAYRYILIMDEFHHVRENSLWHKKIAPLYAQAEYRILMTGTLERGDGTRIAIIPYRGSGRVAIPYLQTGERTAVIHYTRTDALEEKAIIPLAFHLSDGHAEWEDKRGRTVRVSSLDKMSEEDANKALYTALKTEYADDLLSHGIAHWQEHRQAHKSAKCIVVTSNITEAKRHIARLGNISARCDIATSDDSATALKVINKMKAGKLDVLVSVAMCYEGLNIPEISHIICLTRIRSVPWIDQMCARANRLDPTAGSYDEQTGYIFAPADPLFKQVMARIEKEQLPILQLRNSSRPWSREVGEDGGGFRLELAPGGIKPLSSAMTGKREMLLGQKEVPERTSSEIEKDLLGQIENHIRLYAFNNRINPKRLNSEVYQSMGKKRREMTIPELEKCLAHILQTYPLSFIRGTGKSRVSTKAVQINCVWRQ
;
A
#
# COMPACT_ATOMS: atom_id res chain seq x y z
N MET A 1 7.63 -15.28 -19.99
CA MET A 1 6.68 -14.25 -19.49
C MET A 1 5.76 -13.93 -20.65
N THR A 2 4.47 -14.06 -20.50
CA THR A 2 3.47 -13.66 -21.49
C THR A 2 3.18 -12.17 -21.29
N LEU A 3 2.84 -11.45 -22.37
CA LEU A 3 2.36 -10.07 -22.26
C LEU A 3 1.05 -10.03 -21.48
N ARG A 4 0.89 -8.99 -20.66
CA ARG A 4 -0.32 -8.72 -19.89
C ARG A 4 -1.39 -8.08 -20.79
N LYS A 5 -2.65 -8.19 -20.40
CA LYS A 5 -3.81 -7.68 -21.13
C LYS A 5 -3.60 -6.26 -21.70
N HIS A 6 -3.21 -5.30 -20.89
CA HIS A 6 -2.98 -3.92 -21.32
C HIS A 6 -1.77 -3.77 -22.28
N GLN A 7 -0.75 -4.62 -22.16
CA GLN A 7 0.41 -4.63 -23.04
C GLN A 7 0.04 -5.18 -24.42
N ILE A 8 -0.81 -6.21 -24.45
CA ILE A 8 -1.38 -6.74 -25.69
C ILE A 8 -2.29 -5.69 -26.35
N GLU A 9 -3.16 -5.06 -25.58
CA GLU A 9 -4.04 -4.00 -26.05
C GLU A 9 -3.25 -2.82 -26.60
N PHE A 10 -2.19 -2.37 -25.89
CA PHE A 10 -1.29 -1.33 -26.36
C PHE A 10 -0.58 -1.73 -27.66
N SER A 11 -0.08 -2.96 -27.75
CA SER A 11 0.53 -3.48 -28.98
C SER A 11 -0.47 -3.49 -30.15
N ASN A 12 -1.73 -3.83 -29.92
CA ASN A 12 -2.77 -3.77 -30.92
C ASN A 12 -3.03 -2.32 -31.38
N VAL A 13 -3.06 -1.35 -30.46
CA VAL A 13 -3.18 0.07 -30.81
C VAL A 13 -2.00 0.52 -31.68
N ILE A 14 -0.76 0.16 -31.34
CA ILE A 14 0.42 0.46 -32.16
C ILE A 14 0.30 -0.18 -33.55
N ASN A 15 -0.16 -1.43 -33.66
CA ASN A 15 -0.38 -2.10 -34.95
C ASN A 15 -1.44 -1.39 -35.82
N ARG A 16 -2.53 -0.92 -35.20
CA ARG A 16 -3.57 -0.12 -35.88
C ARG A 16 -3.02 1.19 -36.43
N ILE A 17 -2.17 1.89 -35.69
CA ILE A 17 -1.47 3.09 -36.18
C ILE A 17 -0.60 2.74 -37.39
N VAL A 18 0.19 1.68 -37.30
CA VAL A 18 1.04 1.21 -38.41
C VAL A 18 0.19 0.80 -39.64
N SER A 19 -1.04 0.34 -39.43
CA SER A 19 -2.00 0.03 -40.47
C SER A 19 -2.74 1.26 -41.04
N GLY A 20 -2.43 2.47 -40.56
CA GLY A 20 -2.95 3.73 -41.08
C GLY A 20 -4.11 4.35 -40.32
N GLU A 21 -4.48 3.84 -39.13
CA GLU A 21 -5.46 4.51 -38.32
C GLU A 21 -4.93 5.85 -37.75
N PRO A 22 -5.77 6.91 -37.65
CA PRO A 22 -5.33 8.26 -37.33
C PRO A 22 -5.10 8.51 -35.84
N ILE A 23 -4.85 7.46 -35.03
CA ILE A 23 -4.64 7.56 -33.58
C ILE A 23 -3.34 8.32 -33.31
N LYS A 24 -3.42 9.36 -32.47
CA LYS A 24 -2.29 10.21 -32.08
C LYS A 24 -2.05 10.24 -30.56
N ASP A 25 -3.11 10.08 -29.78
CA ASP A 25 -3.10 10.17 -28.33
C ASP A 25 -3.42 8.80 -27.71
N ILE A 26 -2.55 8.29 -26.85
CA ILE A 26 -2.74 7.02 -26.16
C ILE A 26 -2.63 7.27 -24.65
N TYR A 27 -3.73 7.09 -23.94
CA TYR A 27 -3.79 7.19 -22.49
C TYR A 27 -3.77 5.81 -21.86
N CYS A 28 -2.80 5.57 -20.98
CA CYS A 28 -2.63 4.29 -20.30
C CYS A 28 -2.78 4.48 -18.80
N HIS A 29 -3.95 4.11 -18.28
CA HIS A 29 -4.22 4.04 -16.84
C HIS A 29 -3.94 2.62 -16.36
N VAL A 30 -2.76 2.40 -15.79
CA VAL A 30 -2.25 1.08 -15.41
C VAL A 30 -1.97 1.06 -13.92
N ALA A 31 -2.65 0.19 -13.18
CA ALA A 31 -2.47 0.03 -11.74
C ALA A 31 -0.99 -0.04 -11.34
N PRO A 32 -0.59 0.57 -10.22
CA PRO A 32 0.78 0.53 -9.74
C PRO A 32 1.28 -0.92 -9.58
N GLY A 33 2.47 -1.23 -10.11
CA GLY A 33 2.97 -2.61 -10.20
C GLY A 33 2.52 -3.38 -11.44
N GLY A 34 1.57 -2.84 -12.23
CA GLY A 34 1.02 -3.46 -13.44
C GLY A 34 2.00 -3.62 -14.62
N GLY A 35 3.21 -3.04 -14.58
CA GLY A 35 4.23 -3.21 -15.64
C GLY A 35 4.09 -2.26 -16.82
N LYS A 36 3.77 -1.00 -16.56
CA LYS A 36 3.68 0.06 -17.58
C LYS A 36 5.01 0.42 -18.26
N SER A 37 6.16 0.15 -17.63
CA SER A 37 7.50 0.51 -18.14
C SER A 37 7.88 -0.16 -19.49
N ILE A 38 7.18 -1.21 -19.88
CA ILE A 38 7.40 -1.89 -21.16
C ILE A 38 6.68 -1.19 -22.35
N LEU A 39 5.67 -0.37 -22.09
CA LEU A 39 4.87 0.26 -23.14
C LEU A 39 5.69 1.17 -24.07
N PRO A 40 6.68 1.96 -23.57
CA PRO A 40 7.59 2.72 -24.43
C PRO A 40 8.39 1.86 -25.41
N ILE A 41 8.77 0.65 -25.00
CA ILE A 41 9.50 -0.29 -25.86
C ILE A 41 8.59 -0.76 -27.00
N ILE A 42 7.34 -1.13 -26.68
CA ILE A 42 6.33 -1.50 -27.70
C ILE A 42 6.07 -0.34 -28.67
N ALA A 43 6.02 0.91 -28.15
CA ALA A 43 5.86 2.10 -28.97
C ALA A 43 7.03 2.34 -29.95
N GLY A 44 8.21 1.81 -29.63
CA GLY A 44 9.38 1.84 -30.50
C GLY A 44 9.12 1.29 -31.89
N LYS A 45 8.15 0.39 -32.07
CA LYS A 45 7.70 -0.11 -33.36
C LYS A 45 7.27 1.00 -34.32
N LEU A 46 6.78 2.14 -33.83
CA LEU A 46 6.46 3.30 -34.67
C LEU A 46 7.69 3.91 -35.30
N ILE A 47 8.85 3.85 -34.63
CA ILE A 47 10.14 4.30 -35.22
C ILE A 47 10.61 3.29 -36.24
N GLU A 48 10.59 2.01 -35.94
CA GLU A 48 11.03 0.95 -36.85
C GLU A 48 10.17 0.89 -38.13
N ALA A 49 8.88 1.17 -38.01
CA ALA A 49 7.95 1.24 -39.14
C ALA A 49 7.98 2.59 -39.89
N GLY A 50 8.82 3.56 -39.48
CA GLY A 50 8.96 4.86 -40.15
C GLY A 50 7.83 5.85 -39.89
N PHE A 51 7.00 5.65 -38.87
CA PHE A 51 5.93 6.57 -38.46
C PHE A 51 6.42 7.68 -37.53
N ALA A 52 7.54 7.46 -36.83
CA ALA A 52 8.26 8.45 -36.05
C ALA A 52 9.77 8.32 -36.25
N ASP A 53 10.52 9.34 -35.88
CA ASP A 53 11.99 9.36 -36.01
C ASP A 53 12.69 9.21 -34.67
N LYS A 54 12.12 9.76 -33.62
CA LYS A 54 12.69 9.82 -32.26
C LYS A 54 11.64 9.62 -31.21
N MET A 55 12.10 9.33 -29.97
CA MET A 55 11.23 9.35 -28.78
C MET A 55 11.85 10.15 -27.64
N ILE A 56 11.01 10.79 -26.86
CA ILE A 56 11.33 11.37 -25.54
C ILE A 56 10.47 10.71 -24.48
N TRP A 57 11.10 10.20 -23.42
CA TRP A 57 10.42 9.64 -22.26
C TRP A 57 10.63 10.55 -21.06
N ILE A 58 9.58 11.27 -20.65
CA ILE A 58 9.62 12.21 -19.53
C ILE A 58 9.12 11.50 -18.28
N ALA A 59 9.94 11.48 -17.23
CA ALA A 59 9.64 10.85 -15.95
C ALA A 59 9.77 11.86 -14.80
N PRO A 60 9.11 11.62 -13.64
CA PRO A 60 9.19 12.55 -12.51
C PRO A 60 10.56 12.60 -11.83
N ARG A 61 11.43 11.59 -12.03
CA ARG A 61 12.72 11.46 -11.33
C ARG A 61 13.81 10.85 -12.17
N LEU A 62 15.08 11.22 -11.89
CA LEU A 62 16.27 10.68 -12.54
C LEU A 62 16.42 9.16 -12.41
N SER A 63 16.03 8.57 -11.29
CA SER A 63 16.09 7.11 -11.12
C SER A 63 15.20 6.35 -12.10
N LEU A 64 14.14 6.97 -12.59
CA LEU A 64 13.25 6.41 -13.60
C LEU A 64 13.81 6.60 -15.01
N THR A 65 14.59 7.65 -15.28
CA THR A 65 15.27 7.82 -16.58
C THR A 65 16.38 6.80 -16.77
N ASP A 66 17.14 6.48 -15.71
CA ASP A 66 18.13 5.40 -15.73
C ASP A 66 17.48 4.02 -15.91
N GLN A 67 16.31 3.82 -15.28
CA GLN A 67 15.53 2.60 -15.51
C GLN A 67 15.05 2.50 -16.94
N ALA A 68 14.56 3.59 -17.54
CA ALA A 68 14.11 3.63 -18.92
C ALA A 68 15.22 3.20 -19.89
N GLU A 69 16.43 3.74 -19.74
CA GLU A 69 17.58 3.35 -20.55
C GLU A 69 17.90 1.85 -20.43
N ARG A 70 17.90 1.30 -19.21
CA ARG A 70 18.16 -0.13 -18.96
C ARG A 70 17.11 -1.05 -19.55
N GLU A 71 15.83 -0.65 -19.56
CA GLU A 71 14.75 -1.46 -20.15
C GLU A 71 14.96 -1.64 -21.67
N PHE A 72 15.43 -0.60 -22.40
CA PHE A 72 15.72 -0.70 -23.84
C PHE A 72 16.92 -1.58 -24.17
N VAL A 73 17.90 -1.73 -23.28
CA VAL A 73 19.04 -2.64 -23.48
C VAL A 73 18.83 -4.04 -22.90
N ASN A 74 17.71 -4.28 -22.23
CA ASN A 74 17.39 -5.57 -21.64
C ASN A 74 17.28 -6.66 -22.73
N PRO A 75 18.13 -7.71 -22.70
CA PRO A 75 18.16 -8.74 -23.74
C PRO A 75 16.82 -9.45 -23.93
N TYR A 76 16.07 -9.59 -22.83
CA TYR A 76 14.75 -10.22 -22.86
C TYR A 76 13.75 -9.41 -23.69
N PHE A 77 13.66 -8.10 -23.48
CA PHE A 77 12.74 -7.23 -24.24
C PHE A 77 13.21 -7.03 -25.69
N ARG A 78 14.51 -6.93 -25.92
CA ARG A 78 15.06 -6.90 -27.28
C ARG A 78 14.64 -8.12 -28.08
N LYS A 79 14.76 -9.32 -27.51
CA LYS A 79 14.34 -10.56 -28.16
C LYS A 79 12.82 -10.65 -28.31
N MET A 80 12.06 -10.23 -27.28
CA MET A 80 10.59 -10.32 -27.28
C MET A 80 9.94 -9.46 -28.36
N PHE A 81 10.48 -8.24 -28.57
CA PHE A 81 9.93 -7.25 -29.50
C PHE A 81 10.78 -7.11 -30.79
N ASP A 82 11.82 -7.91 -30.92
CA ASP A 82 12.75 -7.91 -32.06
C ASP A 82 13.24 -6.50 -32.40
N HIS A 83 13.68 -5.72 -31.39
CA HIS A 83 14.10 -4.34 -31.56
C HIS A 83 15.59 -4.15 -31.25
N ASN A 84 16.21 -3.15 -31.96
CA ASN A 84 17.58 -2.69 -31.73
C ASN A 84 17.64 -1.22 -31.29
N LEU A 85 16.51 -0.65 -30.89
CA LEU A 85 16.41 0.75 -30.47
C LEU A 85 17.24 1.00 -29.22
N LEU A 86 17.91 2.15 -29.21
CA LEU A 86 18.68 2.65 -28.08
C LEU A 86 18.20 4.05 -27.69
N ILE A 87 18.00 4.23 -26.43
CA ILE A 87 17.77 5.55 -25.81
C ILE A 87 18.84 5.78 -24.75
N ARG A 88 18.98 7.02 -24.30
CA ARG A 88 19.90 7.39 -23.22
C ARG A 88 19.18 8.24 -22.16
N SER A 89 19.66 8.21 -20.93
CA SER A 89 19.29 9.20 -19.92
C SER A 89 20.01 10.51 -20.24
N SER A 90 19.27 11.60 -20.32
CA SER A 90 19.80 12.92 -20.70
C SER A 90 19.14 14.03 -19.89
N THR A 91 19.93 15.02 -19.49
CA THR A 91 19.46 16.23 -18.81
C THR A 91 20.23 17.44 -19.35
N ASN A 92 19.50 18.47 -19.83
CA ASN A 92 20.05 19.79 -20.20
C ASN A 92 21.26 19.70 -21.19
N GLU A 93 21.12 18.91 -22.25
CA GLU A 93 22.16 18.72 -23.26
C GLU A 93 21.71 19.25 -24.62
N ASN A 94 22.59 19.94 -25.34
CA ASN A 94 22.32 20.48 -26.69
C ASN A 94 21.98 19.40 -27.72
N ASN A 95 22.46 18.17 -27.51
CA ASN A 95 22.11 17.02 -28.35
C ASN A 95 21.65 15.87 -27.47
N PRO A 96 20.40 15.87 -27.01
CA PRO A 96 19.94 14.92 -26.02
C PRO A 96 19.96 13.47 -26.52
N CYS A 97 19.74 13.23 -27.81
CA CYS A 97 19.78 11.88 -28.40
C CYS A 97 21.20 11.38 -28.70
N ARG A 98 22.16 12.24 -28.99
CA ARG A 98 23.52 11.88 -29.42
C ARG A 98 23.56 10.80 -30.52
N GLY A 99 22.69 10.93 -31.52
CA GLY A 99 22.58 9.97 -32.63
C GLY A 99 21.70 8.74 -32.35
N LEU A 100 21.25 8.52 -31.13
CA LEU A 100 20.35 7.43 -30.79
C LEU A 100 18.89 7.74 -31.18
N GLN A 101 18.01 6.75 -31.06
CA GLN A 101 16.59 6.86 -31.40
C GLN A 101 15.76 7.62 -30.36
N GLY A 102 16.34 7.93 -29.20
CA GLY A 102 15.62 8.71 -28.20
C GLY A 102 16.40 8.98 -26.94
N PHE A 103 15.73 9.62 -26.01
CA PHE A 103 16.27 9.87 -24.67
C PHE A 103 15.17 9.87 -23.61
N ALA A 104 15.57 9.58 -22.38
CA ALA A 104 14.74 9.72 -21.19
C ALA A 104 15.21 10.94 -20.37
N THR A 105 14.27 11.74 -19.86
CA THR A 105 14.57 12.96 -19.12
C THR A 105 13.54 13.19 -18.01
N THR A 106 13.73 14.23 -17.19
CA THR A 106 12.79 14.58 -16.13
C THR A 106 11.92 15.79 -16.50
N TYR A 107 10.74 15.91 -15.87
CA TYR A 107 9.89 17.10 -16.02
C TYR A 107 10.62 18.40 -15.67
N ASN A 108 11.54 18.36 -14.70
CA ASN A 108 12.37 19.53 -14.35
C ASN A 108 13.34 19.90 -15.48
N ALA A 109 13.99 18.91 -16.08
CA ALA A 109 14.96 19.16 -17.15
C ALA A 109 14.29 19.76 -18.41
N VAL A 110 13.12 19.24 -18.79
CA VAL A 110 12.31 19.83 -19.89
C VAL A 110 12.03 21.32 -19.64
N GLY A 111 11.77 21.69 -18.40
CA GLY A 111 11.50 23.08 -18.02
C GLY A 111 12.69 24.05 -18.15
N MET A 112 13.92 23.54 -18.32
CA MET A 112 15.14 24.37 -18.40
C MET A 112 15.57 24.67 -19.84
N ASP A 113 15.29 23.79 -20.80
CA ASP A 113 15.75 23.89 -22.21
C ASP A 113 14.59 23.72 -23.22
N GLU A 114 13.51 24.48 -23.04
CA GLU A 114 12.30 24.37 -23.87
C GLU A 114 12.57 24.69 -25.35
N ASP A 115 13.30 25.77 -25.62
CA ASP A 115 13.55 26.24 -27.00
C ASP A 115 14.30 25.19 -27.80
N LEU A 116 15.37 24.60 -27.23
CA LEU A 116 16.12 23.53 -27.82
C LEU A 116 15.27 22.29 -28.15
N LEU A 117 14.39 21.91 -27.21
CA LEU A 117 13.50 20.77 -27.43
C LEU A 117 12.45 21.08 -28.51
N CYS A 118 11.92 22.30 -28.56
CA CYS A 118 11.01 22.72 -29.64
C CYS A 118 11.67 22.64 -31.01
N GLU A 119 12.95 23.05 -31.16
CA GLU A 119 13.72 22.89 -32.41
C GLU A 119 13.86 21.41 -32.80
N GLN A 120 14.13 20.52 -31.83
CA GLN A 120 14.20 19.08 -32.08
C GLN A 120 12.85 18.51 -32.57
N PHE A 121 11.73 18.95 -32.02
CA PHE A 121 10.39 18.51 -32.43
C PHE A 121 9.97 19.08 -33.80
N GLN A 122 10.54 20.21 -34.23
CA GLN A 122 10.36 20.72 -35.58
C GLN A 122 11.20 19.94 -36.62
N ALA A 123 12.39 19.48 -36.21
CA ALA A 123 13.30 18.75 -37.09
C ALA A 123 12.96 17.26 -37.26
N TYR A 124 12.32 16.65 -36.26
CA TYR A 124 12.03 15.22 -36.21
C TYR A 124 10.61 14.95 -35.70
N ARG A 125 9.98 13.87 -36.20
CA ARG A 125 8.70 13.37 -35.69
C ARG A 125 8.92 12.62 -34.37
N TYR A 126 8.55 13.22 -33.26
CA TYR A 126 8.76 12.66 -31.94
C TYR A 126 7.53 11.88 -31.42
N ILE A 127 7.81 10.76 -30.76
CA ILE A 127 6.90 10.12 -29.78
C ILE A 127 7.16 10.78 -28.43
N LEU A 128 6.18 11.52 -27.90
CA LEU A 128 6.22 12.09 -26.57
C LEU A 128 5.61 11.10 -25.58
N ILE A 129 6.41 10.59 -24.65
CA ILE A 129 5.98 9.67 -23.58
C ILE A 129 6.05 10.40 -22.25
N MET A 130 4.92 10.49 -21.56
CA MET A 130 4.78 11.14 -20.25
C MET A 130 4.47 10.10 -19.18
N ASP A 131 5.46 9.73 -18.39
CA ASP A 131 5.29 8.77 -17.29
C ASP A 131 4.87 9.49 -16.02
N GLU A 132 3.88 8.91 -15.30
CA GLU A 132 3.22 9.52 -14.13
C GLU A 132 2.76 10.96 -14.41
N PHE A 133 2.10 11.16 -15.54
CA PHE A 133 1.68 12.50 -16.01
C PHE A 133 0.72 13.21 -15.02
N HIS A 134 0.15 12.49 -14.06
CA HIS A 134 -0.63 13.09 -12.97
C HIS A 134 0.18 14.08 -12.11
N HIS A 135 1.51 14.04 -12.14
CA HIS A 135 2.35 15.05 -11.50
C HIS A 135 2.27 16.43 -12.19
N VAL A 136 1.88 16.49 -13.45
CA VAL A 136 1.79 17.75 -14.20
C VAL A 136 0.48 18.43 -13.87
N ARG A 137 0.53 19.43 -12.98
CA ARG A 137 -0.62 20.23 -12.58
C ARG A 137 -1.01 21.23 -13.67
N GLU A 138 -2.32 21.41 -13.89
CA GLU A 138 -2.84 22.46 -14.77
C GLU A 138 -2.26 23.83 -14.39
N ASN A 139 -1.84 24.61 -15.37
CA ASN A 139 -1.19 25.93 -15.23
C ASN A 139 0.11 25.98 -14.41
N SER A 140 0.72 24.82 -14.10
CA SER A 140 2.04 24.78 -13.48
C SER A 140 3.15 25.13 -14.49
N LEU A 141 4.37 25.37 -13.97
CA LEU A 141 5.54 25.58 -14.80
C LEU A 141 5.79 24.39 -15.75
N TRP A 142 5.69 23.16 -15.24
CA TRP A 142 5.84 21.96 -16.06
C TRP A 142 4.79 21.87 -17.17
N HIS A 143 3.52 22.21 -16.88
CA HIS A 143 2.48 22.25 -17.92
C HIS A 143 2.81 23.24 -19.03
N LYS A 144 3.21 24.47 -18.66
CA LYS A 144 3.55 25.52 -19.64
C LYS A 144 4.72 25.11 -20.54
N LYS A 145 5.71 24.43 -19.98
CA LYS A 145 6.91 24.00 -20.69
C LYS A 145 6.72 22.74 -21.56
N ILE A 146 5.78 21.89 -21.18
CA ILE A 146 5.46 20.67 -21.94
C ILE A 146 4.43 20.93 -23.03
N ALA A 147 3.55 21.91 -22.85
CA ALA A 147 2.47 22.20 -23.80
C ALA A 147 2.94 22.40 -25.25
N PRO A 148 4.03 23.13 -25.57
CA PRO A 148 4.54 23.25 -26.92
C PRO A 148 5.02 21.90 -27.50
N LEU A 149 5.70 21.10 -26.71
CA LEU A 149 6.16 19.76 -27.13
C LEU A 149 4.97 18.83 -27.37
N TYR A 150 3.96 18.88 -26.50
CA TYR A 150 2.73 18.13 -26.65
C TYR A 150 2.00 18.47 -27.95
N ALA A 151 1.93 19.75 -28.30
CA ALA A 151 1.28 20.21 -29.52
C ALA A 151 2.03 19.76 -30.81
N GLN A 152 3.36 19.67 -30.74
CA GLN A 152 4.22 19.35 -31.90
C GLN A 152 4.49 17.84 -32.04
N ALA A 153 4.28 17.04 -30.96
CA ALA A 153 4.53 15.61 -30.98
C ALA A 153 3.70 14.89 -32.05
N GLU A 154 4.34 13.99 -32.80
CA GLU A 154 3.64 13.13 -33.77
C GLU A 154 2.72 12.13 -33.07
N TYR A 155 3.19 11.53 -31.98
CA TYR A 155 2.40 10.64 -31.10
C TYR A 155 2.60 11.02 -29.63
N ARG A 156 1.55 10.88 -28.84
CA ARG A 156 1.55 11.21 -27.40
C ARG A 156 1.07 10.00 -26.61
N ILE A 157 1.91 9.52 -25.70
CA ILE A 157 1.65 8.36 -24.83
C ILE A 157 1.72 8.84 -23.39
N LEU A 158 0.58 8.83 -22.70
CA LEU A 158 0.43 9.32 -21.34
C LEU A 158 0.15 8.13 -20.41
N MET A 159 1.08 7.86 -19.51
CA MET A 159 1.03 6.70 -18.62
C MET A 159 0.89 7.14 -17.15
N THR A 160 -0.03 6.54 -16.40
CA THR A 160 -0.15 6.79 -14.96
C THR A 160 -0.80 5.63 -14.23
N GLY A 161 -0.51 5.51 -12.94
CA GLY A 161 -1.21 4.60 -12.02
C GLY A 161 -2.45 5.22 -11.38
N THR A 162 -2.65 6.54 -11.52
CA THR A 162 -3.78 7.26 -10.94
C THR A 162 -4.17 8.46 -11.80
N LEU A 163 -5.46 8.75 -11.86
CA LEU A 163 -6.03 9.93 -12.52
C LEU A 163 -6.40 11.04 -11.52
N GLU A 164 -5.96 10.92 -10.29
CA GLU A 164 -6.17 11.90 -9.24
C GLU A 164 -4.84 12.51 -8.78
N ARG A 165 -4.91 13.75 -8.30
CA ARG A 165 -3.77 14.41 -7.64
C ARG A 165 -4.03 14.50 -6.15
N GLY A 166 -3.01 14.20 -5.34
CA GLY A 166 -3.07 14.31 -3.88
C GLY A 166 -3.45 15.69 -3.36
N ASP A 167 -3.31 16.72 -4.22
CA ASP A 167 -3.66 18.11 -3.89
C ASP A 167 -5.06 18.54 -4.35
N GLY A 168 -5.85 17.64 -4.89
CA GLY A 168 -7.18 17.94 -5.42
C GLY A 168 -7.18 18.93 -6.60
N THR A 169 -5.99 19.30 -7.13
CA THR A 169 -5.89 20.13 -8.32
C THR A 169 -6.01 19.29 -9.58
N ARG A 170 -6.35 19.92 -10.70
CA ARG A 170 -6.49 19.23 -11.98
C ARG A 170 -5.13 18.81 -12.56
N ILE A 171 -5.12 17.63 -13.15
CA ILE A 171 -4.02 17.17 -14.00
C ILE A 171 -4.10 17.95 -15.32
N ALA A 172 -2.96 18.38 -15.82
CA ALA A 172 -2.89 19.01 -17.13
C ALA A 172 -3.16 18.01 -18.27
N ILE A 173 -3.57 18.54 -19.44
CA ILE A 173 -3.60 17.77 -20.70
C ILE A 173 -4.69 16.68 -20.78
N ILE A 174 -5.56 16.56 -19.79
CA ILE A 174 -6.70 15.65 -19.83
C ILE A 174 -8.02 16.41 -19.74
N PRO A 175 -9.08 15.95 -20.43
CA PRO A 175 -10.41 16.55 -20.29
C PRO A 175 -11.06 16.20 -18.96
N TYR A 176 -11.96 17.08 -18.51
CA TYR A 176 -12.74 16.91 -17.30
C TYR A 176 -14.23 17.08 -17.58
N ARG A 177 -15.07 16.28 -16.92
CA ARG A 177 -16.52 16.51 -16.83
C ARG A 177 -16.86 17.16 -15.49
N GLY A 178 -17.85 18.06 -15.49
CA GLY A 178 -18.22 18.83 -14.31
C GLY A 178 -17.43 20.13 -14.13
N SER A 179 -17.71 20.88 -13.08
CA SER A 179 -17.09 22.16 -12.78
C SER A 179 -16.61 22.25 -11.34
N GLY A 180 -15.58 23.06 -11.09
CA GLY A 180 -15.03 23.32 -9.76
C GLY A 180 -14.46 22.07 -9.10
N ARG A 181 -14.82 21.81 -7.85
CA ARG A 181 -14.34 20.68 -7.04
C ARG A 181 -14.91 19.31 -7.46
N VAL A 182 -15.94 19.29 -8.28
CA VAL A 182 -16.63 18.06 -8.74
C VAL A 182 -16.16 17.65 -10.14
N ALA A 183 -15.07 18.24 -10.65
CA ALA A 183 -14.54 17.90 -11.97
C ALA A 183 -13.84 16.53 -11.94
N ILE A 184 -14.37 15.58 -12.72
CA ILE A 184 -13.86 14.21 -12.81
C ILE A 184 -13.08 14.06 -14.12
N PRO A 185 -11.86 13.45 -14.11
CA PRO A 185 -11.14 13.13 -15.33
C PRO A 185 -12.01 12.29 -16.27
N TYR A 186 -12.05 12.68 -17.55
CA TYR A 186 -12.86 12.00 -18.55
C TYR A 186 -12.02 11.61 -19.76
N LEU A 187 -11.58 10.37 -19.80
CA LEU A 187 -10.86 9.79 -20.92
C LEU A 187 -11.78 8.84 -21.69
N GLN A 188 -11.87 9.05 -22.99
CA GLN A 188 -12.69 8.21 -23.87
C GLN A 188 -11.93 7.91 -25.16
N THR A 189 -12.00 6.65 -25.59
CA THR A 189 -11.54 6.25 -26.91
C THR A 189 -12.36 6.95 -28.00
N GLY A 190 -11.67 7.46 -29.01
CA GLY A 190 -12.24 8.14 -30.16
C GLY A 190 -11.40 7.90 -31.39
N GLU A 191 -11.71 8.58 -32.50
CA GLU A 191 -11.00 8.39 -33.77
C GLU A 191 -9.48 8.59 -33.67
N ARG A 192 -9.05 9.62 -32.90
CA ARG A 192 -7.63 9.97 -32.72
C ARG A 192 -7.07 9.63 -31.34
N THR A 193 -7.86 8.97 -30.50
CA THR A 193 -7.52 8.73 -29.10
C THR A 193 -7.81 7.28 -28.75
N ALA A 194 -6.82 6.59 -28.18
CA ALA A 194 -6.98 5.29 -27.54
C ALA A 194 -6.84 5.43 -26.03
N VAL A 195 -7.69 4.74 -25.28
CA VAL A 195 -7.64 4.70 -23.81
C VAL A 195 -7.55 3.26 -23.36
N ILE A 196 -6.52 2.94 -22.62
CA ILE A 196 -6.21 1.61 -22.12
C ILE A 196 -6.31 1.63 -20.60
N HIS A 197 -7.12 0.75 -20.05
CA HIS A 197 -7.30 0.59 -18.63
C HIS A 197 -6.79 -0.79 -18.16
N TYR A 198 -6.02 -0.78 -17.10
CA TYR A 198 -5.58 -1.99 -16.42
C TYR A 198 -5.69 -1.78 -14.91
N THR A 199 -6.74 -2.34 -14.35
CA THR A 199 -7.11 -2.15 -12.94
C THR A 199 -6.27 -3.05 -12.02
N ARG A 200 -6.37 -2.82 -10.70
CA ARG A 200 -5.80 -3.73 -9.70
C ARG A 200 -6.44 -5.12 -9.79
N THR A 201 -7.73 -5.19 -10.10
CA THR A 201 -8.44 -6.46 -10.32
C THR A 201 -7.82 -7.23 -11.50
N ASP A 202 -7.67 -6.59 -12.67
CA ASP A 202 -7.00 -7.21 -13.83
C ASP A 202 -5.58 -7.70 -13.47
N ALA A 203 -4.83 -6.90 -12.71
CA ALA A 203 -3.47 -7.23 -12.31
C ALA A 203 -3.38 -8.42 -11.34
N LEU A 204 -4.37 -8.59 -10.48
CA LEU A 204 -4.49 -9.75 -9.58
C LEU A 204 -4.96 -11.00 -10.34
N GLU A 205 -5.91 -10.87 -11.26
CA GLU A 205 -6.38 -11.96 -12.14
C GLU A 205 -5.22 -12.57 -12.92
N GLU A 206 -4.38 -11.72 -13.50
CA GLU A 206 -3.20 -12.13 -14.26
C GLU A 206 -2.00 -12.50 -13.37
N LYS A 207 -2.17 -12.50 -12.05
CA LYS A 207 -1.10 -12.76 -11.06
C LYS A 207 0.13 -11.84 -11.27
N ALA A 208 -0.11 -10.62 -11.74
CA ALA A 208 0.90 -9.61 -12.00
C ALA A 208 1.34 -8.88 -10.73
N ILE A 209 0.45 -8.81 -9.76
CA ILE A 209 0.67 -8.29 -8.41
C ILE A 209 0.08 -9.27 -7.39
N ILE A 210 0.53 -9.20 -6.14
CA ILE A 210 0.00 -9.98 -5.03
C ILE A 210 -1.02 -9.16 -4.22
N PRO A 211 -1.94 -9.80 -3.49
CA PRO A 211 -2.88 -9.09 -2.62
C PRO A 211 -2.18 -8.42 -1.43
N LEU A 212 -2.86 -7.42 -0.86
CA LEU A 212 -2.41 -6.69 0.32
C LEU A 212 -3.26 -7.04 1.54
N ALA A 213 -2.63 -7.19 2.70
CA ALA A 213 -3.24 -7.29 4.01
C ALA A 213 -2.93 -6.02 4.81
N PHE A 214 -3.93 -5.47 5.50
CA PHE A 214 -3.79 -4.25 6.27
C PHE A 214 -3.91 -4.53 7.76
N HIS A 215 -2.88 -4.13 8.51
CA HIS A 215 -2.83 -4.18 9.97
C HIS A 215 -2.96 -2.76 10.51
N LEU A 216 -4.18 -2.40 10.88
CA LEU A 216 -4.48 -1.08 11.42
C LEU A 216 -4.43 -1.10 12.95
N SER A 217 -3.78 -0.11 13.52
CA SER A 217 -3.65 0.05 14.97
C SER A 217 -4.42 1.27 15.44
N ASP A 218 -5.35 1.10 16.36
CA ASP A 218 -6.00 2.22 17.04
C ASP A 218 -5.15 2.69 18.22
N GLY A 219 -5.41 3.90 18.71
CA GLY A 219 -4.68 4.49 19.81
C GLY A 219 -5.31 5.78 20.30
N HIS A 220 -4.83 6.27 21.43
CA HIS A 220 -5.17 7.61 21.92
C HIS A 220 -4.02 8.58 21.67
N ALA A 221 -4.33 9.87 21.64
CA ALA A 221 -3.34 10.95 21.55
C ALA A 221 -3.73 12.13 22.42
N GLU A 222 -2.75 12.75 23.03
CA GLU A 222 -2.92 13.91 23.92
C GLU A 222 -1.92 15.00 23.57
N TRP A 223 -2.40 16.23 23.39
CA TRP A 223 -1.57 17.39 23.06
C TRP A 223 -2.04 18.65 23.77
N GLU A 224 -1.15 19.62 23.90
CA GLU A 224 -1.44 20.98 24.35
C GLU A 224 -1.75 21.87 23.15
N ASP A 225 -2.87 22.60 23.18
CA ASP A 225 -3.25 23.55 22.14
C ASP A 225 -2.51 24.91 22.30
N LYS A 226 -2.72 25.83 21.35
CA LYS A 226 -2.14 27.18 21.37
C LYS A 226 -2.50 28.02 22.62
N ARG A 227 -3.53 27.62 23.36
CA ARG A 227 -4.01 28.30 24.58
C ARG A 227 -3.53 27.60 25.84
N GLY A 228 -2.62 26.62 25.74
CA GLY A 228 -2.12 25.84 26.87
C GLY A 228 -3.12 24.81 27.43
N ARG A 229 -4.21 24.50 26.69
CA ARG A 229 -5.20 23.52 27.14
C ARG A 229 -4.81 22.14 26.62
N THR A 230 -4.89 21.15 27.49
CA THR A 230 -4.72 19.75 27.10
C THR A 230 -5.95 19.23 26.38
N VAL A 231 -5.75 18.72 25.18
CA VAL A 231 -6.78 18.08 24.35
C VAL A 231 -6.44 16.60 24.22
N ARG A 232 -7.42 15.73 24.44
CA ARG A 232 -7.25 14.28 24.35
C ARG A 232 -8.27 13.67 23.39
N VAL A 233 -7.79 12.78 22.53
CA VAL A 233 -8.60 11.91 21.67
C VAL A 233 -8.38 10.49 22.12
N SER A 234 -9.47 9.78 22.46
CA SER A 234 -9.42 8.42 23.01
C SER A 234 -9.23 7.32 21.95
N SER A 235 -9.48 7.64 20.68
CA SER A 235 -9.37 6.70 19.55
C SER A 235 -9.02 7.47 18.28
N LEU A 236 -7.97 7.05 17.57
CA LEU A 236 -7.62 7.57 16.26
C LEU A 236 -8.64 7.15 15.19
N ASP A 237 -9.33 6.05 15.42
CA ASP A 237 -10.38 5.52 14.54
C ASP A 237 -11.66 6.37 14.55
N LYS A 238 -11.99 6.97 15.70
CA LYS A 238 -13.25 7.69 15.94
C LYS A 238 -13.07 9.20 16.11
N MET A 239 -11.92 9.73 15.72
CA MET A 239 -11.63 11.16 15.86
C MET A 239 -12.45 12.01 14.87
N SER A 240 -12.70 13.28 15.26
CA SER A 240 -13.30 14.28 14.37
C SER A 240 -12.33 14.69 13.25
N GLU A 241 -12.85 15.21 12.14
CA GLU A 241 -12.00 15.75 11.07
C GLU A 241 -11.14 16.93 11.54
N GLU A 242 -11.65 17.75 12.44
CA GLU A 242 -10.94 18.92 13.00
C GLU A 242 -9.71 18.50 13.80
N ASP A 243 -9.81 17.41 14.54
CA ASP A 243 -8.71 16.91 15.39
C ASP A 243 -7.81 15.90 14.68
N ALA A 244 -8.24 15.36 13.53
CA ALA A 244 -7.55 14.29 12.82
C ALA A 244 -6.06 14.58 12.57
N ASN A 245 -5.74 15.77 12.06
CA ASN A 245 -4.35 16.14 11.77
C ASN A 245 -3.52 16.29 13.07
N LYS A 246 -4.09 16.85 14.14
CA LYS A 246 -3.40 17.06 15.42
C LYS A 246 -3.17 15.74 16.15
N ALA A 247 -4.22 14.90 16.21
CA ALA A 247 -4.15 13.59 16.82
C ALA A 247 -3.12 12.68 16.13
N LEU A 248 -3.18 12.58 14.81
CA LEU A 248 -2.24 11.78 14.02
C LEU A 248 -0.81 12.33 14.10
N TYR A 249 -0.64 13.66 14.09
CA TYR A 249 0.65 14.28 14.30
C TYR A 249 1.25 13.92 15.67
N THR A 250 0.43 13.98 16.72
CA THR A 250 0.83 13.63 18.09
C THR A 250 1.20 12.15 18.18
N ALA A 251 0.33 11.27 17.70
CA ALA A 251 0.56 9.82 17.71
C ALA A 251 1.86 9.43 17.01
N LEU A 252 2.16 10.01 15.85
CA LEU A 252 3.37 9.72 15.09
C LEU A 252 4.65 10.38 15.67
N LYS A 253 4.53 11.26 16.66
CA LYS A 253 5.63 11.92 17.35
C LYS A 253 5.97 11.31 18.71
N THR A 254 5.08 10.52 19.27
CA THR A 254 5.18 9.98 20.63
C THR A 254 5.19 8.44 20.63
N GLU A 255 4.86 7.80 21.73
CA GLU A 255 5.05 6.37 21.99
C GLU A 255 4.28 5.47 21.00
N TYR A 256 3.14 5.92 20.53
CA TYR A 256 2.33 5.19 19.55
C TYR A 256 3.12 4.79 18.28
N ALA A 257 3.96 5.71 17.77
CA ALA A 257 4.77 5.41 16.58
C ALA A 257 5.79 4.30 16.84
N ASP A 258 6.34 4.26 18.04
CA ASP A 258 7.31 3.26 18.47
C ASP A 258 6.65 1.89 18.67
N ASP A 259 5.42 1.87 19.18
CA ASP A 259 4.63 0.64 19.32
C ASP A 259 4.23 0.08 17.95
N LEU A 260 3.77 0.95 17.03
CA LEU A 260 3.42 0.54 15.66
C LEU A 260 4.65 0.01 14.91
N LEU A 261 5.81 0.68 15.04
CA LEU A 261 7.07 0.21 14.48
C LEU A 261 7.43 -1.18 15.02
N SER A 262 7.38 -1.35 16.33
CA SER A 262 7.72 -2.61 17.00
C SER A 262 6.79 -3.74 16.58
N HIS A 263 5.49 -3.46 16.45
CA HIS A 263 4.50 -4.42 15.98
C HIS A 263 4.77 -4.86 14.53
N GLY A 264 4.99 -3.91 13.62
CA GLY A 264 5.27 -4.22 12.22
C GLY A 264 6.59 -4.98 12.03
N ILE A 265 7.63 -4.62 12.78
CA ILE A 265 8.93 -5.30 12.75
C ILE A 265 8.83 -6.73 13.31
N ALA A 266 8.10 -6.94 14.40
CA ALA A 266 7.91 -8.28 14.97
C ALA A 266 7.21 -9.21 13.97
N HIS A 267 6.15 -8.73 13.31
CA HIS A 267 5.45 -9.50 12.27
C HIS A 267 6.36 -9.79 11.07
N TRP A 268 7.16 -8.81 10.64
CA TRP A 268 8.11 -9.00 9.54
C TRP A 268 9.20 -10.04 9.92
N GLN A 269 9.72 -10.02 11.15
CA GLN A 269 10.70 -10.99 11.63
C GLN A 269 10.13 -12.41 11.66
N GLU A 270 8.88 -12.58 12.08
CA GLU A 270 8.17 -13.86 12.05
C GLU A 270 7.97 -14.35 10.60
N HIS A 271 7.46 -13.49 9.72
CA HIS A 271 7.28 -13.79 8.30
C HIS A 271 8.61 -14.21 7.65
N ARG A 272 9.70 -13.55 8.01
CA ARG A 272 11.04 -13.84 7.48
C ARG A 272 11.59 -15.20 7.86
N GLN A 273 11.06 -15.87 8.87
CA GLN A 273 11.47 -17.25 9.21
C GLN A 273 11.14 -18.20 8.05
N ALA A 274 10.00 -18.03 7.41
CA ALA A 274 9.59 -18.79 6.22
C ALA A 274 10.14 -18.18 4.91
N HIS A 275 10.21 -16.85 4.82
CA HIS A 275 10.57 -16.09 3.62
C HIS A 275 11.83 -15.26 3.83
N LYS A 276 12.99 -15.90 3.77
CA LYS A 276 14.30 -15.31 4.13
C LYS A 276 14.69 -14.05 3.33
N SER A 277 14.19 -13.92 2.10
CA SER A 277 14.41 -12.75 1.23
C SER A 277 13.55 -11.54 1.59
N ALA A 278 12.52 -11.71 2.42
CA ALA A 278 11.54 -10.69 2.75
C ALA A 278 12.18 -9.42 3.33
N LYS A 279 11.83 -8.27 2.76
CA LYS A 279 12.33 -6.94 3.14
C LYS A 279 11.21 -6.07 3.68
N CYS A 280 11.56 -5.07 4.49
CA CYS A 280 10.63 -4.13 5.08
C CYS A 280 10.99 -2.68 4.74
N ILE A 281 9.97 -1.85 4.49
CA ILE A 281 10.13 -0.39 4.39
C ILE A 281 9.40 0.26 5.56
N VAL A 282 10.07 1.18 6.25
CA VAL A 282 9.49 2.08 7.23
C VAL A 282 9.39 3.48 6.60
N VAL A 283 8.18 3.98 6.43
CA VAL A 283 7.93 5.28 5.78
C VAL A 283 7.62 6.33 6.83
N THR A 284 8.42 7.38 6.91
CA THR A 284 8.34 8.42 7.93
C THR A 284 7.95 9.78 7.38
N SER A 285 7.52 10.70 8.25
CA SER A 285 7.09 12.04 7.85
C SER A 285 8.24 12.98 7.46
N ASN A 286 9.41 12.83 8.09
CA ASN A 286 10.58 13.69 7.88
C ASN A 286 11.87 13.01 8.32
N ILE A 287 13.00 13.66 8.05
CA ILE A 287 14.34 13.14 8.32
C ILE A 287 14.61 12.93 9.81
N THR A 288 14.10 13.80 10.67
CA THR A 288 14.29 13.71 12.13
C THR A 288 13.62 12.44 12.66
N GLU A 289 12.38 12.17 12.24
CA GLU A 289 11.69 10.94 12.60
C GLU A 289 12.38 9.69 12.02
N ALA A 290 12.86 9.78 10.79
CA ALA A 290 13.61 8.69 10.18
C ALA A 290 14.88 8.35 11.00
N LYS A 291 15.63 9.36 11.45
CA LYS A 291 16.80 9.17 12.33
C LYS A 291 16.43 8.61 13.71
N ARG A 292 15.29 9.01 14.28
CA ARG A 292 14.77 8.44 15.53
C ARG A 292 14.47 6.95 15.38
N HIS A 293 13.77 6.59 14.33
CA HIS A 293 13.36 5.20 14.11
C HIS A 293 14.52 4.28 13.72
N ILE A 294 15.51 4.76 12.92
CA ILE A 294 16.68 3.94 12.60
C ILE A 294 17.53 3.66 13.85
N ALA A 295 17.66 4.62 14.76
CA ALA A 295 18.36 4.42 16.04
C ALA A 295 17.67 3.34 16.89
N ARG A 296 16.35 3.29 16.87
CA ARG A 296 15.55 2.29 17.59
C ARG A 296 15.70 0.89 16.96
N LEU A 297 15.82 0.81 15.65
CA LEU A 297 16.05 -0.43 14.90
C LEU A 297 17.49 -0.97 15.08
N GLY A 298 18.43 -0.18 15.60
CA GLY A 298 19.80 -0.63 15.84
C GLY A 298 19.94 -1.83 16.81
N ASN A 299 18.89 -2.13 17.57
CA ASN A 299 18.86 -3.26 18.52
C ASN A 299 18.26 -4.55 17.92
N ILE A 300 17.81 -4.54 16.65
CA ILE A 300 17.28 -5.75 15.99
C ILE A 300 18.39 -6.48 15.20
N SER A 301 18.28 -7.80 15.10
CA SER A 301 19.19 -8.63 14.30
C SER A 301 18.93 -8.51 12.80
N ALA A 302 18.90 -7.29 12.26
CA ALA A 302 18.67 -7.02 10.85
C ALA A 302 19.55 -5.88 10.36
N ARG A 303 19.86 -5.88 9.06
CA ARG A 303 20.65 -4.85 8.40
C ARG A 303 19.73 -3.70 8.02
N CYS A 304 19.80 -2.60 8.77
CA CYS A 304 18.97 -1.41 8.60
C CYS A 304 19.79 -0.24 8.08
N ASP A 305 19.22 0.59 7.20
CA ASP A 305 19.83 1.83 6.73
C ASP A 305 18.74 2.85 6.39
N ILE A 306 19.11 4.11 6.19
CA ILE A 306 18.22 5.23 5.96
C ILE A 306 18.45 5.85 4.57
N ALA A 307 17.37 6.15 3.87
CA ALA A 307 17.40 6.92 2.61
C ALA A 307 16.54 8.17 2.74
N THR A 308 17.16 9.33 2.58
CA THR A 308 16.52 10.65 2.70
C THR A 308 16.80 11.51 1.47
N SER A 309 16.00 12.56 1.26
CA SER A 309 16.11 13.44 0.10
C SER A 309 17.18 14.52 0.22
N ASP A 310 17.76 14.73 1.38
CA ASP A 310 18.83 15.70 1.62
C ASP A 310 20.17 15.26 1.01
N ASP A 311 20.38 13.95 0.79
CA ASP A 311 21.52 13.42 0.06
C ASP A 311 21.06 12.33 -0.92
N SER A 312 20.72 12.76 -2.13
CA SER A 312 20.23 11.86 -3.19
C SER A 312 21.28 10.81 -3.60
N ALA A 313 22.56 11.11 -3.53
CA ALA A 313 23.63 10.17 -3.91
C ALA A 313 23.77 9.06 -2.85
N THR A 314 23.72 9.41 -1.56
CA THR A 314 23.72 8.44 -0.47
C THR A 314 22.42 7.62 -0.46
N ALA A 315 21.26 8.26 -0.64
CA ALA A 315 19.99 7.55 -0.74
C ALA A 315 20.02 6.49 -1.86
N LEU A 316 20.56 6.83 -3.03
CA LEU A 316 20.69 5.89 -4.14
C LEU A 316 21.63 4.71 -3.81
N LYS A 317 22.74 4.96 -3.10
CA LYS A 317 23.65 3.90 -2.61
C LYS A 317 22.94 2.95 -1.64
N VAL A 318 22.13 3.47 -0.72
CA VAL A 318 21.36 2.67 0.24
C VAL A 318 20.30 1.84 -0.48
N ILE A 319 19.57 2.42 -1.43
CA ILE A 319 18.61 1.70 -2.27
C ILE A 319 19.29 0.56 -3.04
N ASN A 320 20.48 0.82 -3.62
CA ASN A 320 21.24 -0.19 -4.33
C ASN A 320 21.75 -1.32 -3.40
N LYS A 321 22.11 -1.00 -2.13
CA LYS A 321 22.39 -2.04 -1.11
C LYS A 321 21.17 -2.93 -0.88
N MET A 322 19.97 -2.36 -0.81
CA MET A 322 18.73 -3.13 -0.64
C MET A 322 18.44 -4.03 -1.85
N LYS A 323 18.58 -3.50 -3.08
CA LYS A 323 18.48 -4.27 -4.33
C LYS A 323 19.49 -5.43 -4.39
N ALA A 324 20.71 -5.20 -3.90
CA ALA A 324 21.77 -6.22 -3.86
C ALA A 324 21.62 -7.22 -2.69
N GLY A 325 20.52 -7.22 -1.93
CA GLY A 325 20.31 -8.10 -0.79
C GLY A 325 21.22 -7.83 0.42
N LYS A 326 21.86 -6.66 0.47
CA LYS A 326 22.76 -6.24 1.57
C LYS A 326 22.03 -5.44 2.66
N LEU A 327 20.75 -5.20 2.51
CA LEU A 327 19.90 -4.46 3.44
C LEU A 327 18.56 -5.18 3.58
N ASP A 328 18.04 -5.26 4.79
CA ASP A 328 16.79 -5.94 5.12
C ASP A 328 15.65 -4.96 5.41
N VAL A 329 15.95 -3.85 6.10
CA VAL A 329 14.99 -2.81 6.46
C VAL A 329 15.48 -1.46 5.97
N LEU A 330 14.65 -0.76 5.21
CA LEU A 330 14.90 0.60 4.73
C LEU A 330 13.99 1.57 5.47
N VAL A 331 14.57 2.53 6.18
CA VAL A 331 13.84 3.68 6.71
C VAL A 331 13.91 4.81 5.69
N SER A 332 12.76 5.34 5.30
CA SER A 332 12.67 6.32 4.22
C SER A 332 11.73 7.47 4.58
N VAL A 333 12.06 8.67 4.15
CA VAL A 333 11.12 9.79 4.18
C VAL A 333 10.19 9.71 2.97
N ALA A 334 8.98 10.22 3.08
CA ALA A 334 7.88 10.14 2.11
C ALA A 334 8.25 10.32 0.62
N MET A 335 9.38 10.91 0.30
CA MET A 335 9.83 11.15 -1.09
C MET A 335 10.68 10.05 -1.72
N CYS A 336 11.20 9.08 -0.93
CA CYS A 336 12.15 8.07 -1.44
C CYS A 336 11.50 6.81 -2.04
N TYR A 337 10.19 6.70 -2.08
CA TYR A 337 9.49 5.48 -2.52
C TYR A 337 9.30 5.35 -4.03
N GLU A 338 9.39 6.43 -4.82
CA GLU A 338 9.30 6.34 -6.27
C GLU A 338 10.59 5.75 -6.87
N GLY A 339 10.44 4.79 -7.79
CA GLY A 339 11.57 4.10 -8.41
C GLY A 339 12.15 2.91 -7.64
N LEU A 340 11.58 2.56 -6.48
CA LEU A 340 11.93 1.32 -5.78
C LEU A 340 11.28 0.12 -6.47
N ASN A 341 12.06 -0.56 -7.32
CA ASN A 341 11.65 -1.83 -7.93
C ASN A 341 12.38 -2.97 -7.22
N ILE A 342 11.82 -3.44 -6.08
CA ILE A 342 12.37 -4.50 -5.24
C ILE A 342 11.22 -5.45 -4.91
N PRO A 343 11.09 -6.59 -5.61
CA PRO A 343 9.98 -7.52 -5.42
C PRO A 343 9.91 -8.13 -4.02
N GLU A 344 11.04 -8.28 -3.34
CA GLU A 344 11.16 -8.88 -2.01
C GLU A 344 10.59 -8.00 -0.88
N ILE A 345 10.14 -6.77 -1.17
CA ILE A 345 9.46 -5.93 -0.18
C ILE A 345 8.08 -6.51 0.11
N SER A 346 7.94 -7.14 1.26
CA SER A 346 6.70 -7.75 1.75
C SER A 346 5.99 -6.91 2.81
N HIS A 347 6.70 -6.01 3.51
CA HIS A 347 6.15 -5.22 4.62
C HIS A 347 6.39 -3.74 4.44
N ILE A 348 5.35 -2.95 4.75
CA ILE A 348 5.44 -1.49 4.85
C ILE A 348 4.86 -1.06 6.19
N ILE A 349 5.63 -0.25 6.93
CA ILE A 349 5.20 0.37 8.18
C ILE A 349 5.04 1.87 7.91
N CYS A 350 3.79 2.34 7.94
CA CYS A 350 3.42 3.70 7.59
C CYS A 350 3.43 4.61 8.82
N LEU A 351 4.53 5.31 9.04
CA LEU A 351 4.72 6.30 10.11
C LEU A 351 4.70 7.74 9.55
N THR A 352 3.82 8.00 8.59
CA THR A 352 3.65 9.33 7.99
C THR A 352 2.20 9.78 8.03
N ARG A 353 2.00 11.10 7.94
CA ARG A 353 0.67 11.74 7.94
C ARG A 353 0.09 11.93 6.55
N ILE A 354 0.80 11.58 5.50
CA ILE A 354 0.30 11.74 4.13
C ILE A 354 -0.89 10.81 3.94
N ARG A 355 -2.04 11.39 3.54
CA ARG A 355 -3.31 10.68 3.38
C ARG A 355 -3.95 10.90 2.01
N SER A 356 -3.19 11.43 1.05
CA SER A 356 -3.68 11.50 -0.31
C SER A 356 -3.79 10.10 -0.92
N VAL A 357 -4.89 9.85 -1.60
CA VAL A 357 -5.21 8.56 -2.23
C VAL A 357 -4.08 8.07 -3.16
N PRO A 358 -3.57 8.90 -4.10
CA PRO A 358 -2.50 8.47 -5.01
C PRO A 358 -1.23 8.08 -4.28
N TRP A 359 -0.91 8.79 -3.20
CA TRP A 359 0.31 8.54 -2.44
C TRP A 359 0.23 7.20 -1.69
N ILE A 360 -0.91 6.94 -1.00
CA ILE A 360 -1.12 5.68 -0.29
C ILE A 360 -1.11 4.50 -1.28
N ASP A 361 -1.78 4.64 -2.42
CA ASP A 361 -1.79 3.61 -3.47
C ASP A 361 -0.37 3.27 -3.96
N GLN A 362 0.43 4.30 -4.25
CA GLN A 362 1.81 4.11 -4.68
C GLN A 362 2.69 3.51 -3.57
N MET A 363 2.49 3.91 -2.32
CA MET A 363 3.17 3.32 -1.17
C MET A 363 2.84 1.83 -1.06
N CYS A 364 1.56 1.48 -1.01
CA CYS A 364 1.09 0.11 -0.91
C CYS A 364 1.60 -0.77 -2.06
N ALA A 365 1.70 -0.20 -3.26
CA ALA A 365 2.21 -0.90 -4.45
C ALA A 365 3.69 -1.32 -4.36
N ARG A 366 4.41 -0.95 -3.33
CA ARG A 366 5.77 -1.48 -3.11
C ARG A 366 5.74 -2.87 -2.50
N ALA A 367 4.71 -3.21 -1.73
CA ALA A 367 4.53 -4.52 -1.11
C ALA A 367 3.61 -5.46 -1.91
N ASN A 368 3.03 -5.01 -3.03
CA ASN A 368 2.15 -5.86 -3.84
C ASN A 368 2.86 -6.56 -5.02
N ARG A 369 4.17 -6.55 -5.06
CA ARG A 369 4.95 -7.15 -6.14
C ARG A 369 5.15 -8.63 -5.92
N LEU A 370 5.00 -9.42 -6.98
CA LEU A 370 5.34 -10.83 -6.96
C LEU A 370 6.85 -11.02 -6.80
N ASP A 371 7.27 -11.68 -5.74
CA ASP A 371 8.65 -12.13 -5.56
C ASP A 371 8.80 -13.56 -6.10
N PRO A 372 9.51 -13.77 -7.22
CA PRO A 372 9.69 -15.11 -7.80
C PRO A 372 10.50 -16.06 -6.88
N THR A 373 11.13 -15.54 -5.83
CA THR A 373 11.94 -16.33 -4.88
C THR A 373 11.19 -16.69 -3.60
N ALA A 374 9.99 -16.15 -3.37
CA ALA A 374 9.22 -16.30 -2.14
C ALA A 374 8.13 -17.39 -2.19
N GLY A 375 8.30 -18.42 -3.06
CA GLY A 375 7.33 -19.50 -3.18
C GLY A 375 6.23 -19.25 -4.21
N SER A 376 5.11 -19.97 -4.07
CA SER A 376 4.00 -19.86 -5.01
C SER A 376 3.26 -18.52 -4.87
N TYR A 377 2.60 -18.10 -5.94
CA TYR A 377 1.78 -16.86 -5.94
C TYR A 377 0.73 -16.86 -4.82
N ASP A 378 0.10 -18.01 -4.56
CA ASP A 378 -1.01 -18.12 -3.62
C ASP A 378 -0.57 -18.02 -2.14
N GLU A 379 0.73 -18.16 -1.87
CA GLU A 379 1.34 -18.01 -0.55
C GLU A 379 1.83 -16.59 -0.28
N GLN A 380 1.86 -15.73 -1.31
CA GLN A 380 2.40 -14.38 -1.18
C GLN A 380 1.31 -13.35 -0.87
N THR A 381 1.59 -12.51 0.13
CA THR A 381 0.77 -11.39 0.56
C THR A 381 1.68 -10.23 0.97
N GLY A 382 1.34 -9.02 0.57
CA GLY A 382 1.99 -7.81 1.06
C GLY A 382 1.30 -7.29 2.31
N TYR A 383 2.05 -6.84 3.31
CA TYR A 383 1.54 -6.42 4.61
C TYR A 383 1.76 -4.93 4.84
N ILE A 384 0.70 -4.22 5.19
CA ILE A 384 0.72 -2.77 5.44
C ILE A 384 0.32 -2.51 6.89
N PHE A 385 1.23 -1.94 7.67
CA PHE A 385 1.00 -1.52 9.05
C PHE A 385 0.78 -0.01 9.08
N ALA A 386 -0.35 0.45 9.59
CA ALA A 386 -0.71 1.87 9.58
C ALA A 386 -1.59 2.24 10.79
N PRO A 387 -1.67 3.55 11.13
CA PRO A 387 -2.68 4.04 12.06
C PRO A 387 -4.10 3.80 11.55
N ALA A 388 -5.02 3.46 12.46
CA ALA A 388 -6.43 3.23 12.18
C ALA A 388 -7.20 4.56 12.05
N ASP A 389 -6.71 5.49 11.22
CA ASP A 389 -7.39 6.75 10.99
C ASP A 389 -8.41 6.65 9.84
N PRO A 390 -9.48 7.49 9.87
CA PRO A 390 -10.58 7.41 8.91
C PRO A 390 -10.14 7.55 7.45
N LEU A 391 -9.16 8.42 7.16
CA LEU A 391 -8.72 8.68 5.79
C LEU A 391 -7.91 7.51 5.22
N PHE A 392 -7.04 6.91 6.03
CA PHE A 392 -6.32 5.70 5.60
C PHE A 392 -7.31 4.55 5.34
N LYS A 393 -8.33 4.42 6.19
CA LYS A 393 -9.39 3.42 6.03
C LYS A 393 -10.19 3.58 4.74
N GLN A 394 -10.48 4.80 4.30
CA GLN A 394 -11.18 5.03 3.03
C GLN A 394 -10.37 4.49 1.85
N VAL A 395 -9.05 4.77 1.81
CA VAL A 395 -8.19 4.26 0.75
C VAL A 395 -8.05 2.75 0.82
N MET A 396 -7.89 2.20 2.03
CA MET A 396 -7.84 0.76 2.25
C MET A 396 -9.12 0.07 1.76
N ALA A 397 -10.30 0.58 2.11
CA ALA A 397 -11.59 0.02 1.69
C ALA A 397 -11.73 -0.01 0.15
N ARG A 398 -11.20 1.02 -0.57
CA ARG A 398 -11.13 1.02 -2.02
C ARG A 398 -10.23 -0.11 -2.54
N ILE A 399 -9.03 -0.25 -2.01
CA ILE A 399 -8.09 -1.31 -2.39
C ILE A 399 -8.70 -2.68 -2.12
N GLU A 400 -9.35 -2.88 -0.98
CA GLU A 400 -10.05 -4.12 -0.63
C GLU A 400 -11.19 -4.43 -1.59
N LYS A 401 -12.02 -3.44 -1.94
CA LYS A 401 -13.10 -3.60 -2.93
C LYS A 401 -12.55 -4.09 -4.28
N GLU A 402 -11.41 -3.57 -4.73
CA GLU A 402 -10.75 -3.98 -5.97
C GLU A 402 -10.16 -5.40 -5.89
N GLN A 403 -9.79 -5.88 -4.71
CA GLN A 403 -9.20 -7.20 -4.48
C GLN A 403 -10.24 -8.30 -4.20
N LEU A 404 -11.40 -7.93 -3.62
CA LEU A 404 -12.45 -8.87 -3.20
C LEU A 404 -12.87 -9.91 -4.26
N PRO A 405 -13.10 -9.57 -5.55
CA PRO A 405 -13.50 -10.54 -6.56
C PRO A 405 -12.50 -11.70 -6.68
N ILE A 406 -11.21 -11.38 -6.62
CA ILE A 406 -10.13 -12.37 -6.80
C ILE A 406 -9.92 -13.21 -5.55
N LEU A 407 -10.03 -12.59 -4.37
CA LEU A 407 -9.90 -13.29 -3.10
C LEU A 407 -11.07 -14.26 -2.86
N GLN A 408 -12.27 -13.90 -3.33
CA GLN A 408 -13.43 -14.80 -3.30
C GLN A 408 -13.24 -16.01 -4.22
N LEU A 409 -12.64 -15.83 -5.40
CA LEU A 409 -12.26 -16.92 -6.29
C LEU A 409 -11.20 -17.84 -5.68
N ARG A 410 -10.22 -17.29 -4.94
CA ARG A 410 -9.23 -18.08 -4.19
C ARG A 410 -9.87 -18.89 -3.06
N ASN A 411 -10.93 -18.38 -2.42
CA ASN A 411 -11.59 -18.98 -1.27
C ASN A 411 -12.93 -19.67 -1.60
N SER A 412 -13.18 -20.01 -2.87
CA SER A 412 -14.46 -20.43 -3.44
C SER A 412 -15.39 -21.15 -2.47
N SER A 413 -16.33 -20.44 -1.92
CA SER A 413 -17.73 -20.85 -1.73
C SER A 413 -18.51 -19.76 -0.97
N ARG A 414 -19.21 -18.91 -1.72
CA ARG A 414 -20.49 -18.21 -1.51
C ARG A 414 -20.46 -16.73 -1.88
N PRO A 415 -21.51 -16.21 -2.51
CA PRO A 415 -21.59 -14.83 -2.97
C PRO A 415 -22.00 -13.87 -1.84
N TRP A 416 -21.43 -12.67 -1.85
CA TRP A 416 -21.83 -11.59 -0.98
C TRP A 416 -22.09 -10.31 -1.76
N SER A 417 -23.18 -9.63 -1.40
CA SER A 417 -23.59 -8.35 -1.96
C SER A 417 -23.67 -7.30 -0.85
N ARG A 418 -22.91 -6.21 -0.95
CA ARG A 418 -23.19 -4.98 -0.21
C ARG A 418 -22.67 -3.78 -0.98
N GLU A 419 -23.58 -2.88 -1.30
CA GLU A 419 -23.28 -1.57 -1.89
C GLU A 419 -22.66 -0.65 -0.85
N VAL A 420 -21.56 0.00 -1.20
CA VAL A 420 -20.96 1.09 -0.40
C VAL A 420 -21.04 2.35 -1.27
N GLY A 421 -21.66 3.38 -0.71
CA GLY A 421 -21.86 4.66 -1.37
C GLY A 421 -20.54 5.38 -1.69
N GLU A 422 -20.52 6.04 -2.82
CA GLU A 422 -19.43 6.91 -3.26
C GLU A 422 -19.55 8.26 -2.56
N ASP A 423 -18.59 8.57 -1.67
CA ASP A 423 -18.31 9.93 -1.25
C ASP A 423 -16.81 10.19 -1.36
N GLY A 424 -16.42 10.84 -2.44
CA GLY A 424 -15.06 11.25 -2.72
C GLY A 424 -14.76 12.64 -2.17
N GLY A 425 -14.21 12.73 -0.98
CA GLY A 425 -13.65 13.96 -0.41
C GLY A 425 -12.29 13.69 0.21
N GLY A 426 -11.22 13.80 -0.58
CA GLY A 426 -9.86 13.63 -0.08
C GLY A 426 -9.40 14.83 0.76
N PHE A 427 -9.25 14.67 2.07
CA PHE A 427 -8.64 15.65 2.95
C PHE A 427 -7.09 15.56 2.93
N ARG A 428 -6.44 16.73 2.93
CA ARG A 428 -4.99 16.85 3.02
C ARG A 428 -4.54 16.95 4.48
N LEU A 429 -3.81 15.95 4.96
CA LEU A 429 -3.08 16.01 6.23
C LEU A 429 -1.54 16.19 6.03
N GLU A 430 -1.12 16.86 4.98
CA GLU A 430 0.32 16.93 4.62
C GLU A 430 1.11 17.93 5.45
N LEU A 431 0.47 19.02 5.92
CA LEU A 431 1.14 20.05 6.69
C LEU A 431 1.11 19.74 8.19
N ALA A 432 2.24 20.00 8.87
CA ALA A 432 2.29 19.93 10.32
C ALA A 432 1.29 20.93 10.93
N PRO A 433 0.44 20.52 11.88
CA PRO A 433 -0.47 21.45 12.54
C PRO A 433 0.34 22.46 13.35
N GLY A 434 0.22 23.73 12.97
CA GLY A 434 0.93 24.80 13.69
C GLY A 434 0.36 25.00 15.09
N GLY A 435 1.23 25.24 16.08
CA GLY A 435 0.86 25.70 17.43
C GLY A 435 0.23 24.63 18.33
N ILE A 436 0.57 23.36 18.14
CA ILE A 436 0.32 22.32 19.13
C ILE A 436 1.65 21.72 19.63
N LYS A 437 1.64 21.23 20.87
CA LYS A 437 2.74 20.52 21.48
C LYS A 437 2.27 19.10 21.81
N PRO A 438 2.79 18.07 21.12
CA PRO A 438 2.53 16.66 21.45
C PRO A 438 2.92 16.37 22.90
N LEU A 439 2.08 15.68 23.65
CA LEU A 439 2.34 15.29 25.04
C LEU A 439 2.56 13.78 25.14
N SER A 440 1.57 12.99 24.74
CA SER A 440 1.64 11.53 24.84
C SER A 440 0.72 10.85 23.84
N SER A 441 1.00 9.58 23.57
CA SER A 441 0.08 8.66 22.87
C SER A 441 0.40 7.22 23.23
N ALA A 442 -0.56 6.30 23.02
CA ALA A 442 -0.30 4.89 23.10
C ALA A 442 -1.22 4.13 22.14
N MET A 443 -0.76 2.99 21.66
CA MET A 443 -1.54 2.06 20.88
C MET A 443 -2.47 1.29 21.82
N THR A 444 -3.80 1.39 21.61
CA THR A 444 -4.82 0.80 22.51
C THR A 444 -5.50 -0.43 21.91
N GLY A 445 -5.35 -0.66 20.61
CA GLY A 445 -5.96 -1.80 19.93
C GLY A 445 -5.22 -2.18 18.65
N LYS A 446 -5.15 -3.49 18.39
CA LYS A 446 -4.68 -4.05 17.12
C LYS A 446 -5.90 -4.51 16.36
N ARG A 447 -6.12 -3.98 15.17
CA ARG A 447 -7.16 -4.43 14.26
C ARG A 447 -6.47 -5.05 13.06
N GLU A 448 -6.44 -6.38 13.04
CA GLU A 448 -5.99 -7.11 11.88
C GLU A 448 -7.17 -7.21 10.90
N MET A 449 -7.04 -6.57 9.76
CA MET A 449 -7.90 -6.83 8.61
C MET A 449 -7.11 -7.70 7.64
N LEU A 450 -7.20 -9.01 7.84
CA LEU A 450 -6.73 -9.99 6.88
C LEU A 450 -7.73 -10.05 5.73
N LEU A 451 -7.24 -9.78 4.52
CA LEU A 451 -7.98 -9.97 3.30
C LEU A 451 -8.54 -11.40 3.25
N GLY A 452 -9.85 -11.53 3.18
CA GLY A 452 -10.52 -12.82 3.10
C GLY A 452 -10.63 -13.55 4.44
N GLN A 453 -10.51 -12.86 5.59
CA GLN A 453 -11.13 -13.44 6.77
C GLN A 453 -12.61 -13.63 6.43
N LYS A 454 -13.01 -14.91 6.38
CA LYS A 454 -14.39 -15.28 6.65
C LYS A 454 -14.83 -14.40 7.80
N GLU A 455 -15.90 -13.60 7.64
CA GLU A 455 -16.73 -13.34 8.80
C GLU A 455 -16.89 -14.72 9.41
N VAL A 456 -16.34 -14.90 10.60
CA VAL A 456 -16.69 -16.06 11.41
C VAL A 456 -18.20 -15.94 11.46
N PRO A 457 -18.97 -16.88 10.90
CA PRO A 457 -20.41 -16.75 10.87
C PRO A 457 -20.80 -16.47 12.31
N GLU A 458 -21.60 -15.41 12.53
CA GLU A 458 -22.03 -15.08 13.88
C GLU A 458 -22.50 -16.37 14.50
N ARG A 459 -21.81 -16.82 15.56
CA ARG A 459 -22.10 -18.11 16.19
C ARG A 459 -23.57 -18.09 16.52
N THR A 460 -24.29 -19.11 16.12
CA THR A 460 -25.69 -19.23 16.50
C THR A 460 -25.79 -19.26 18.02
N SER A 461 -26.88 -18.78 18.58
CA SER A 461 -27.09 -18.82 20.04
C SER A 461 -26.83 -20.21 20.62
N SER A 462 -27.19 -21.26 19.89
CA SER A 462 -26.94 -22.66 20.26
C SER A 462 -25.46 -23.04 20.27
N GLU A 463 -24.64 -22.48 19.37
CA GLU A 463 -23.19 -22.72 19.35
C GLU A 463 -22.49 -21.99 20.50
N ILE A 464 -22.91 -20.75 20.80
CA ILE A 464 -22.40 -19.97 21.94
C ILE A 464 -22.75 -20.68 23.27
N GLU A 465 -23.99 -21.12 23.41
CA GLU A 465 -24.46 -21.85 24.60
C GLU A 465 -23.66 -23.14 24.81
N LYS A 466 -23.48 -23.93 23.75
CA LYS A 466 -22.71 -25.19 23.80
C LYS A 466 -21.25 -24.96 24.17
N ASP A 467 -20.63 -23.91 23.67
CA ASP A 467 -19.24 -23.54 23.95
C ASP A 467 -19.07 -23.09 25.40
N LEU A 468 -19.98 -22.24 25.93
CA LEU A 468 -19.98 -21.79 27.31
C LEU A 468 -20.19 -22.97 28.30
N LEU A 469 -21.14 -23.86 28.03
CA LEU A 469 -21.35 -25.07 28.82
C LEU A 469 -20.13 -25.97 28.82
N GLY A 470 -19.46 -26.13 27.65
CA GLY A 470 -18.22 -26.90 27.54
C GLY A 470 -17.07 -26.30 28.33
N GLN A 471 -16.88 -24.97 28.30
CA GLN A 471 -15.87 -24.27 29.09
C GLN A 471 -16.11 -24.42 30.60
N ILE A 472 -17.33 -24.24 31.04
CA ILE A 472 -17.73 -24.43 32.45
C ILE A 472 -17.45 -25.87 32.93
N GLU A 473 -17.87 -26.85 32.14
CA GLU A 473 -17.67 -28.27 32.49
C GLU A 473 -16.20 -28.65 32.54
N ASN A 474 -15.40 -28.23 31.57
CA ASN A 474 -13.96 -28.48 31.55
C ASN A 474 -13.26 -27.83 32.74
N HIS A 475 -13.60 -26.59 33.08
CA HIS A 475 -12.97 -25.88 34.19
C HIS A 475 -13.27 -26.59 35.54
N ILE A 476 -14.52 -26.94 35.76
CA ILE A 476 -14.92 -27.68 36.99
C ILE A 476 -14.24 -29.03 37.07
N ARG A 477 -14.15 -29.77 35.95
CA ARG A 477 -13.47 -31.05 35.88
C ARG A 477 -11.98 -30.93 36.21
N LEU A 478 -11.28 -29.94 35.64
CA LEU A 478 -9.85 -29.68 35.88
C LEU A 478 -9.60 -29.26 37.33
N TYR A 479 -10.44 -28.34 37.88
CA TYR A 479 -10.32 -27.91 39.26
C TYR A 479 -10.57 -29.07 40.23
N ALA A 480 -11.61 -29.85 40.00
CA ALA A 480 -11.95 -31.04 40.79
C ALA A 480 -10.79 -32.07 40.80
N PHE A 481 -10.20 -32.32 39.65
CA PHE A 481 -9.04 -33.22 39.49
C PHE A 481 -7.82 -32.69 40.26
N ASN A 482 -7.45 -31.43 40.07
CA ASN A 482 -6.28 -30.84 40.71
C ASN A 482 -6.39 -30.78 42.23
N ASN A 483 -7.59 -30.58 42.76
CA ASN A 483 -7.85 -30.44 44.22
C ASN A 483 -8.40 -31.71 44.86
N ARG A 484 -8.53 -32.83 44.11
CA ARG A 484 -9.10 -34.10 44.58
C ARG A 484 -10.50 -33.97 45.20
N ILE A 485 -11.34 -33.10 44.61
CA ILE A 485 -12.71 -32.83 45.01
C ILE A 485 -13.68 -33.57 44.09
N ASN A 486 -14.79 -34.03 44.59
CA ASN A 486 -15.83 -34.65 43.76
C ASN A 486 -16.49 -33.57 42.89
N PRO A 487 -16.50 -33.69 41.53
CA PRO A 487 -17.12 -32.72 40.62
C PRO A 487 -18.61 -32.47 40.91
N LYS A 488 -19.33 -33.47 41.46
CA LYS A 488 -20.75 -33.30 41.85
C LYS A 488 -20.92 -32.27 42.96
N ARG A 489 -19.98 -32.19 43.90
CA ARG A 489 -20.01 -31.22 45.01
C ARG A 489 -19.82 -29.80 44.44
N LEU A 490 -18.84 -29.59 43.60
CA LEU A 490 -18.62 -28.28 42.95
C LEU A 490 -19.82 -27.85 42.11
N ASN A 491 -20.43 -28.79 41.39
CA ASN A 491 -21.64 -28.52 40.62
C ASN A 491 -22.83 -28.09 41.52
N SER A 492 -22.93 -28.68 42.71
CA SER A 492 -23.96 -28.30 43.69
C SER A 492 -23.71 -26.90 44.28
N GLU A 493 -22.44 -26.59 44.59
CA GLU A 493 -22.04 -25.26 45.11
C GLU A 493 -22.32 -24.16 44.07
N VAL A 494 -21.96 -24.41 42.80
CA VAL A 494 -22.27 -23.49 41.69
C VAL A 494 -23.76 -23.32 41.46
N TYR A 495 -24.54 -24.41 41.59
CA TYR A 495 -26.00 -24.34 41.52
C TYR A 495 -26.61 -23.49 42.64
N GLN A 496 -26.14 -23.68 43.87
CA GLN A 496 -26.59 -22.87 45.02
C GLN A 496 -26.25 -21.40 44.85
N SER A 497 -25.06 -21.10 44.33
CA SER A 497 -24.60 -19.72 44.07
C SER A 497 -25.40 -19.03 42.96
N MET A 498 -25.72 -19.74 41.89
CA MET A 498 -26.39 -19.18 40.73
C MET A 498 -27.92 -19.28 40.76
N GLY A 499 -28.48 -20.10 41.65
CA GLY A 499 -29.94 -20.30 41.82
C GLY A 499 -30.65 -21.01 40.67
N LYS A 500 -29.93 -21.40 39.61
CA LYS A 500 -30.48 -21.97 38.39
C LYS A 500 -29.61 -23.12 37.84
N LYS A 501 -30.23 -24.10 37.19
CA LYS A 501 -29.48 -25.13 36.48
C LYS A 501 -28.87 -24.54 35.19
N ARG A 502 -27.65 -24.89 34.87
CA ARG A 502 -26.94 -24.37 33.66
C ARG A 502 -27.71 -24.55 32.35
N ARG A 503 -28.46 -25.65 32.22
CA ARG A 503 -29.30 -25.92 31.03
C ARG A 503 -30.53 -25.02 30.92
N GLU A 504 -30.83 -24.26 31.96
CA GLU A 504 -31.97 -23.33 32.06
C GLU A 504 -31.49 -21.87 32.02
N MET A 505 -30.16 -21.65 31.93
CA MET A 505 -29.54 -20.33 31.87
C MET A 505 -29.54 -19.76 30.46
N THR A 506 -29.81 -18.48 30.36
CA THR A 506 -29.58 -17.70 29.14
C THR A 506 -28.08 -17.50 28.89
N ILE A 507 -27.67 -17.11 27.66
CA ILE A 507 -26.27 -16.84 27.32
C ILE A 507 -25.61 -15.85 28.30
N PRO A 508 -26.20 -14.68 28.65
CA PRO A 508 -25.65 -13.77 29.66
C PRO A 508 -25.53 -14.38 31.06
N GLU A 509 -26.44 -15.28 31.44
CA GLU A 509 -26.37 -16.00 32.71
C GLU A 509 -25.25 -17.06 32.71
N LEU A 510 -25.02 -17.74 31.59
CA LEU A 510 -23.88 -18.66 31.40
C LEU A 510 -22.54 -17.95 31.43
N GLU A 511 -22.43 -16.77 30.84
CA GLU A 511 -21.23 -15.92 30.89
C GLU A 511 -20.93 -15.50 32.34
N LYS A 512 -21.94 -15.06 33.08
CA LYS A 512 -21.83 -14.75 34.54
C LYS A 512 -21.42 -15.97 35.34
N CYS A 513 -22.01 -17.13 35.05
CA CYS A 513 -21.66 -18.39 35.69
C CYS A 513 -20.20 -18.78 35.42
N LEU A 514 -19.73 -18.67 34.20
CA LEU A 514 -18.34 -18.93 33.85
C LEU A 514 -17.38 -17.97 34.56
N ALA A 515 -17.67 -16.66 34.56
CA ALA A 515 -16.89 -15.65 35.28
C ALA A 515 -16.82 -15.95 36.81
N HIS A 516 -17.96 -16.29 37.44
CA HIS A 516 -18.00 -16.70 38.82
C HIS A 516 -17.15 -17.95 39.12
N ILE A 517 -17.20 -18.96 38.25
CA ILE A 517 -16.41 -20.19 38.38
C ILE A 517 -14.92 -19.90 38.26
N LEU A 518 -14.50 -19.09 37.28
CA LEU A 518 -13.10 -18.71 37.08
C LEU A 518 -12.53 -17.95 38.29
N GLN A 519 -13.36 -17.12 38.93
CA GLN A 519 -12.98 -16.34 40.11
C GLN A 519 -12.95 -17.20 41.40
N THR A 520 -13.95 -18.05 41.58
CA THR A 520 -14.14 -18.82 42.83
C THR A 520 -13.25 -20.07 42.88
N TYR A 521 -12.97 -20.66 41.72
CA TYR A 521 -12.19 -21.90 41.57
C TYR A 521 -10.98 -21.69 40.66
N PRO A 522 -9.98 -20.86 41.02
CA PRO A 522 -8.84 -20.57 40.16
C PRO A 522 -7.94 -21.80 39.99
N LEU A 523 -7.54 -22.08 38.74
CA LEU A 523 -6.60 -23.15 38.44
C LEU A 523 -5.17 -22.67 38.78
N SER A 524 -4.60 -23.16 39.89
CA SER A 524 -3.19 -22.92 40.19
C SER A 524 -2.30 -23.79 39.31
N PHE A 525 -1.35 -23.17 38.58
CA PHE A 525 -0.31 -23.90 37.87
C PHE A 525 0.65 -24.54 38.89
N ILE A 526 0.54 -25.84 39.12
CA ILE A 526 1.58 -26.59 39.82
C ILE A 526 2.81 -26.65 38.89
N ARG A 527 3.90 -25.98 39.28
CA ARG A 527 5.22 -26.19 38.67
C ARG A 527 5.68 -27.61 39.04
N GLY A 528 5.33 -28.57 38.20
CA GLY A 528 5.81 -29.95 38.32
C GLY A 528 7.18 -30.09 37.63
N THR A 529 8.18 -30.44 38.40
CA THR A 529 9.44 -31.04 37.91
C THR A 529 9.14 -32.42 37.33
N GLY A 530 9.28 -32.59 36.00
CA GLY A 530 9.18 -33.92 35.38
C GLY A 530 8.73 -33.88 33.93
N LYS A 531 9.59 -34.35 33.05
CA LYS A 531 9.42 -34.45 31.60
C LYS A 531 8.10 -35.13 31.21
N SER A 532 7.20 -34.44 30.55
CA SER A 532 6.37 -35.02 29.48
C SER A 532 5.84 -33.89 28.58
N ARG A 533 6.05 -34.07 27.29
CA ARG A 533 5.55 -33.19 26.22
C ARG A 533 4.03 -33.34 26.14
N VAL A 534 3.29 -32.32 26.55
CA VAL A 534 1.91 -32.13 26.12
C VAL A 534 1.82 -30.70 25.61
N SER A 535 1.45 -30.56 24.35
CA SER A 535 1.23 -29.32 23.63
C SER A 535 0.08 -28.54 24.31
N THR A 536 0.41 -27.44 24.97
CA THR A 536 -0.57 -26.51 25.54
C THR A 536 -0.85 -25.40 24.53
N LYS A 537 -1.95 -25.51 23.78
CA LYS A 537 -2.56 -24.34 23.15
C LYS A 537 -3.18 -23.49 24.26
N ALA A 538 -2.56 -22.38 24.57
CA ALA A 538 -3.14 -21.35 25.43
C ALA A 538 -4.37 -20.74 24.75
N VAL A 539 -5.53 -20.95 25.34
CA VAL A 539 -6.77 -20.26 24.94
C VAL A 539 -6.77 -18.91 25.64
N GLN A 540 -6.46 -17.84 24.88
CA GLN A 540 -6.69 -16.47 25.32
C GLN A 540 -8.19 -16.18 25.25
N ILE A 541 -8.79 -15.87 26.40
CA ILE A 541 -10.18 -15.44 26.50
C ILE A 541 -10.23 -13.95 26.20
N ASN A 542 -10.76 -13.58 25.05
CA ASN A 542 -11.10 -12.19 24.74
C ASN A 542 -12.48 -11.88 25.35
N CYS A 543 -12.50 -11.25 26.52
CA CYS A 543 -13.71 -10.62 27.03
C CYS A 543 -13.99 -9.34 26.24
N VAL A 544 -14.94 -9.38 25.32
CA VAL A 544 -15.47 -8.17 24.66
C VAL A 544 -16.58 -7.60 25.55
N TRP A 545 -16.27 -6.53 26.27
CA TRP A 545 -17.30 -5.70 26.91
C TRP A 545 -17.93 -4.80 25.85
N ARG A 546 -19.23 -5.03 25.56
CA ARG A 546 -20.08 -4.01 24.91
C ARG A 546 -20.80 -3.25 26.02
N GLN A 547 -20.59 -1.94 26.08
CA GLN A 547 -21.59 -0.96 26.49
C GLN A 547 -22.01 -0.19 25.26
#